data_1177b01b51d99e30f46d2f6144623c87
#
_entry.id   1177b01b51d99e30f46d2f6144623c87
#
_cell.length_a   1.000
_cell.length_b   1.000
_cell.length_c   1.000
_cell.angle_alpha   90.00
_cell.angle_beta   90.00
_cell.angle_gamma   90.00
#
_symmetry.space_group_name_H-M   'P 1'
#
loop_
_entity.id
_entity.type
_entity.pdbx_description
1 polymer ?
#
loop_
_entity_poly.entity_id
_entity_poly.type
_entity_poly.pdbx_seq_one_letter_code
_entity_poly.pdbx_strand_id
1 'polypeptide(L)'
;MRFKTKIKLGAAAIVGGAIAGVALNKTLDAMVQTHLSRDGITHPKQKLMSKKNQEDMANSPETILGQLFAASTPQINITIPNREGRHINALLYKQSEHSTKYAIVVHGYRSSVKAVSYLARRYFENGFNVLIPYLRAHYGSDYDYCTMGWYERFDIIDWINHIDSTVSGANIVLHGVSMGAATVMMVTGESLPTCVKCAVEDCGYTSVYDAYCYKIPKMMGLPVFAVDLFRHAIKKRIGFDIKEASALNQVRKSCTPTLFLHGDSDTVVPSSMARELYNNARCEKDILIFPDADHVMSPLSNSDKYWNKVWEFADKYLDK
;
A
#
# COMPACT_ATOMS: atom_id res chain seq x y z
N MET A 1 5.61 43.58 -41.06
CA MET A 1 6.17 43.27 -39.72
C MET A 1 5.22 42.41 -38.82
N ARG A 2 3.92 42.36 -39.06
CA ARG A 2 2.95 41.59 -38.23
C ARG A 2 2.91 40.07 -38.49
N PHE A 3 3.36 39.57 -39.64
CA PHE A 3 3.28 38.14 -40.00
C PHE A 3 4.38 37.29 -39.33
N LYS A 4 5.61 37.85 -39.17
CA LYS A 4 6.73 37.13 -38.52
C LYS A 4 6.55 36.97 -37.01
N THR A 5 5.80 37.86 -36.37
CA THR A 5 5.51 37.77 -34.91
C THR A 5 4.51 36.67 -34.58
N LYS A 6 3.48 36.43 -35.45
CA LYS A 6 2.51 35.36 -35.25
C LYS A 6 3.11 33.96 -35.40
N ILE A 7 4.07 33.78 -36.33
CA ILE A 7 4.75 32.49 -36.53
C ILE A 7 5.67 32.19 -35.32
N LYS A 8 6.36 33.17 -34.75
CA LYS A 8 7.20 32.98 -33.55
C LYS A 8 6.36 32.64 -32.31
N LEU A 9 5.21 33.28 -32.13
CA LEU A 9 4.27 32.94 -31.03
C LEU A 9 3.66 31.55 -31.21
N GLY A 10 3.31 31.16 -32.44
CA GLY A 10 2.78 29.81 -32.71
C GLY A 10 3.84 28.72 -32.48
N ALA A 11 5.09 28.95 -32.92
CA ALA A 11 6.19 28.00 -32.68
C ALA A 11 6.57 27.90 -31.19
N ALA A 12 6.57 29.00 -30.43
CA ALA A 12 6.81 29.00 -28.99
C ALA A 12 5.69 28.28 -28.21
N ALA A 13 4.42 28.43 -28.64
CA ALA A 13 3.31 27.74 -28.04
C ALA A 13 3.34 26.22 -28.34
N ILE A 14 3.75 25.80 -29.56
CA ILE A 14 3.90 24.39 -29.93
C ILE A 14 5.08 23.76 -29.16
N VAL A 15 6.21 24.44 -29.05
CA VAL A 15 7.38 23.96 -28.28
C VAL A 15 7.04 23.92 -26.79
N GLY A 16 6.38 24.95 -26.26
CA GLY A 16 5.90 24.95 -24.87
C GLY A 16 4.90 23.85 -24.59
N GLY A 17 3.97 23.59 -25.49
CA GLY A 17 3.01 22.47 -25.40
C GLY A 17 3.67 21.10 -25.48
N ALA A 18 4.69 20.94 -26.35
CA ALA A 18 5.45 19.70 -26.44
C ALA A 18 6.29 19.43 -25.18
N ILE A 19 6.95 20.45 -24.64
CA ILE A 19 7.71 20.34 -23.38
C ILE A 19 6.77 20.02 -22.20
N ALA A 20 5.62 20.70 -22.13
CA ALA A 20 4.60 20.41 -21.11
C ALA A 20 4.04 18.98 -21.24
N GLY A 21 3.82 18.51 -22.46
CA GLY A 21 3.38 17.14 -22.75
C GLY A 21 4.41 16.09 -22.33
N VAL A 22 5.70 16.33 -22.59
CA VAL A 22 6.78 15.43 -22.16
C VAL A 22 6.92 15.43 -20.64
N ALA A 23 6.84 16.59 -20.00
CA ALA A 23 6.87 16.70 -18.55
C ALA A 23 5.67 16.00 -17.90
N LEU A 24 4.47 16.17 -18.45
CA LEU A 24 3.26 15.49 -18.01
C LEU A 24 3.41 13.97 -18.14
N ASN A 25 3.87 13.46 -19.28
CA ASN A 25 4.07 12.03 -19.48
C ASN A 25 5.08 11.44 -18.48
N LYS A 26 6.23 12.10 -18.27
CA LYS A 26 7.21 11.66 -17.27
C LYS A 26 6.64 11.64 -15.84
N THR A 27 5.80 12.63 -15.50
CA THR A 27 5.14 12.69 -14.19
C THR A 27 4.13 11.56 -14.05
N LEU A 28 3.34 11.29 -15.10
CA LEU A 28 2.39 10.18 -15.11
C LEU A 28 3.11 8.82 -14.99
N ASP A 29 4.21 8.64 -15.72
CA ASP A 29 5.05 7.45 -15.57
C ASP A 29 5.52 7.29 -14.13
N ALA A 30 5.98 8.38 -13.52
CA ALA A 30 6.41 8.37 -12.13
C ALA A 30 5.30 8.08 -11.12
N MET A 31 4.04 8.35 -11.45
CA MET A 31 2.88 8.10 -10.57
C MET A 31 2.34 6.68 -10.68
N VAL A 32 2.40 6.06 -11.84
CA VAL A 32 1.78 4.76 -12.11
C VAL A 32 2.78 3.63 -12.38
N GLN A 33 4.01 3.97 -12.80
CA GLN A 33 5.09 3.01 -12.95
C GLN A 33 5.97 3.06 -11.71
N THR A 34 5.83 2.07 -10.88
CA THR A 34 6.65 1.99 -9.66
C THR A 34 8.02 1.39 -9.94
N HIS A 35 8.38 1.17 -11.21
CA HIS A 35 9.60 0.43 -11.56
C HIS A 35 10.77 0.77 -10.62
N LEU A 36 10.83 0.03 -9.54
CA LEU A 36 12.10 -0.50 -9.10
C LEU A 36 12.51 -1.38 -10.27
N SER A 37 13.55 -1.00 -10.97
CA SER A 37 14.01 -1.74 -12.13
C SER A 37 13.94 -3.24 -11.84
N ARG A 38 13.62 -4.05 -12.84
CA ARG A 38 13.72 -5.52 -12.77
C ARG A 38 15.07 -5.99 -12.17
N ASP A 39 16.03 -5.10 -12.11
CA ASP A 39 17.40 -5.31 -11.64
C ASP A 39 17.66 -4.86 -10.19
N GLY A 40 16.63 -4.43 -9.44
CA GLY A 40 16.79 -3.96 -8.05
C GLY A 40 17.50 -2.60 -7.90
N ILE A 41 17.77 -1.90 -9.01
CA ILE A 41 18.41 -0.58 -9.00
C ILE A 41 17.33 0.48 -8.77
N THR A 42 17.42 1.16 -7.65
CA THR A 42 16.52 2.24 -7.26
C THR A 42 16.58 3.39 -8.25
N HIS A 43 15.46 3.69 -8.93
CA HIS A 43 15.29 4.96 -9.61
C HIS A 43 15.41 6.15 -8.63
N PRO A 44 15.80 7.34 -9.12
CA PRO A 44 16.12 8.45 -8.24
C PRO A 44 14.98 8.73 -7.27
N LYS A 45 15.32 8.72 -6.01
CA LYS A 45 14.50 8.87 -4.81
C LYS A 45 13.51 10.02 -4.94
N GLN A 46 12.27 9.75 -5.32
CA GLN A 46 11.18 10.61 -4.87
C GLN A 46 11.02 10.34 -3.38
N LYS A 47 11.55 11.26 -2.56
CA LYS A 47 11.53 11.17 -1.11
C LYS A 47 10.09 11.35 -0.63
N LEU A 48 9.36 10.26 -0.43
CA LEU A 48 8.07 10.29 0.26
C LEU A 48 8.27 10.72 1.72
N MET A 49 9.36 10.28 2.33
CA MET A 49 9.75 10.60 3.72
C MET A 49 10.96 11.53 3.77
N SER A 50 11.12 12.26 4.86
CA SER A 50 12.32 13.04 5.14
C SER A 50 13.57 12.14 5.19
N LYS A 51 14.76 12.71 4.92
CA LYS A 51 16.02 11.95 5.02
C LYS A 51 16.23 11.41 6.44
N LYS A 52 15.92 12.22 7.45
CA LYS A 52 15.99 11.83 8.86
C LYS A 52 15.12 10.61 9.14
N ASN A 53 13.85 10.63 8.75
CA ASN A 53 12.94 9.51 9.00
C ASN A 53 13.37 8.23 8.26
N GLN A 54 13.99 8.35 7.08
CA GLN A 54 14.57 7.19 6.39
C GLN A 54 15.76 6.59 7.17
N GLU A 55 16.61 7.44 7.74
CA GLU A 55 17.73 7.03 8.57
C GLU A 55 17.26 6.43 9.91
N ASP A 56 16.30 7.07 10.55
CA ASP A 56 15.69 6.58 11.80
C ASP A 56 15.00 5.23 11.58
N MET A 57 14.27 5.07 10.48
CA MET A 57 13.66 3.80 10.09
C MET A 57 14.72 2.71 9.87
N ALA A 58 15.75 3.01 9.08
CA ALA A 58 16.80 2.04 8.74
C ALA A 58 17.59 1.57 9.98
N ASN A 59 17.77 2.46 10.96
CA ASN A 59 18.52 2.19 12.18
C ASN A 59 17.65 1.72 13.35
N SER A 60 16.33 1.61 13.16
CA SER A 60 15.45 1.16 14.25
C SER A 60 15.69 -0.32 14.58
N PRO A 61 15.59 -0.71 15.86
CA PRO A 61 15.71 -2.11 16.29
C PRO A 61 14.74 -3.04 15.53
N GLU A 62 13.50 -2.62 15.32
CA GLU A 62 12.49 -3.39 14.61
C GLU A 62 12.91 -3.69 13.15
N THR A 63 13.43 -2.67 12.44
CA THR A 63 13.91 -2.86 11.05
C THR A 63 15.12 -3.77 10.99
N ILE A 64 16.09 -3.58 11.89
CA ILE A 64 17.30 -4.42 11.96
C ILE A 64 16.93 -5.88 12.26
N LEU A 65 16.09 -6.13 13.26
CA LEU A 65 15.61 -7.46 13.59
C LEU A 65 14.78 -8.09 12.45
N GLY A 66 13.97 -7.30 11.75
CA GLY A 66 13.25 -7.75 10.57
C GLY A 66 14.17 -8.15 9.43
N GLN A 67 15.26 -7.41 9.21
CA GLN A 67 16.27 -7.77 8.19
C GLN A 67 17.03 -9.04 8.57
N LEU A 68 17.41 -9.20 9.84
CA LEU A 68 18.05 -10.41 10.34
C LEU A 68 17.12 -11.63 10.20
N PHE A 69 15.85 -11.47 10.57
CA PHE A 69 14.81 -12.49 10.36
C PHE A 69 14.72 -12.90 8.89
N ALA A 70 14.60 -11.92 7.99
CA ALA A 70 14.51 -12.21 6.55
C ALA A 70 15.77 -12.87 5.97
N ALA A 71 16.94 -12.63 6.55
CA ALA A 71 18.20 -13.25 6.14
C ALA A 71 18.38 -14.68 6.67
N SER A 72 17.83 -14.99 7.84
CA SER A 72 18.04 -16.27 8.53
C SER A 72 16.88 -17.26 8.41
N THR A 73 15.67 -16.79 8.07
CA THR A 73 14.48 -17.64 7.98
C THR A 73 14.27 -18.15 6.55
N PRO A 74 14.03 -19.46 6.34
CA PRO A 74 13.74 -20.00 5.02
C PRO A 74 12.57 -19.31 4.35
N GLN A 75 12.74 -18.97 3.07
CA GLN A 75 11.77 -18.25 2.26
C GLN A 75 11.32 -19.14 1.09
N ILE A 76 10.02 -19.19 0.85
CA ILE A 76 9.41 -19.94 -0.25
C ILE A 76 8.77 -18.93 -1.19
N ASN A 77 9.21 -18.87 -2.44
CA ASN A 77 8.51 -18.13 -3.48
C ASN A 77 7.37 -19.01 -4.01
N ILE A 78 6.16 -18.50 -3.94
CA ILE A 78 4.97 -19.16 -4.46
C ILE A 78 4.34 -18.34 -5.56
N THR A 79 3.73 -19.04 -6.53
CA THR A 79 3.11 -18.44 -7.70
C THR A 79 1.74 -19.08 -7.91
N ILE A 80 0.71 -18.27 -8.13
CA ILE A 80 -0.62 -18.74 -8.47
C ILE A 80 -1.16 -17.96 -9.68
N PRO A 81 -2.07 -18.54 -10.47
CA PRO A 81 -2.84 -17.76 -11.44
C PRO A 81 -3.86 -16.89 -10.69
N ASN A 82 -4.00 -15.63 -11.11
CA ASN A 82 -5.06 -14.76 -10.61
C ASN A 82 -6.31 -14.85 -11.51
N ARG A 83 -7.38 -14.15 -11.14
CA ARG A 83 -8.66 -14.10 -11.87
C ARG A 83 -8.54 -13.55 -13.30
N GLU A 84 -7.44 -12.86 -13.65
CA GLU A 84 -7.14 -12.38 -14.99
C GLU A 84 -6.36 -13.41 -15.82
N GLY A 85 -6.05 -14.59 -15.26
CA GLY A 85 -5.22 -15.64 -15.87
C GLY A 85 -3.72 -15.32 -15.91
N ARG A 86 -3.28 -14.27 -15.21
CA ARG A 86 -1.86 -13.90 -15.06
C ARG A 86 -1.27 -14.50 -13.79
N HIS A 87 0.02 -14.76 -13.80
CA HIS A 87 0.71 -15.22 -12.59
C HIS A 87 0.93 -14.06 -11.62
N ILE A 88 0.61 -14.31 -10.35
CA ILE A 88 0.96 -13.45 -9.23
C ILE A 88 1.85 -14.22 -8.27
N ASN A 89 2.83 -13.51 -7.72
CA ASN A 89 3.90 -14.07 -6.90
C ASN A 89 3.78 -13.57 -5.46
N ALA A 90 4.21 -14.40 -4.51
CA ALA A 90 4.35 -14.00 -3.11
C ALA A 90 5.55 -14.68 -2.46
N LEU A 91 6.07 -14.04 -1.43
CA LEU A 91 7.04 -14.62 -0.51
C LEU A 91 6.30 -15.20 0.69
N LEU A 92 6.56 -16.47 1.01
CA LEU A 92 5.98 -17.18 2.15
C LEU A 92 7.08 -17.51 3.16
N TYR A 93 6.89 -17.08 4.41
CA TYR A 93 7.59 -17.62 5.57
C TYR A 93 6.69 -18.66 6.24
N LYS A 94 7.04 -19.92 6.14
CA LYS A 94 6.27 -21.03 6.71
C LYS A 94 6.75 -21.33 8.12
N GLN A 95 5.95 -21.00 9.10
CA GLN A 95 6.27 -21.19 10.52
C GLN A 95 6.15 -22.64 10.94
N SER A 96 5.07 -23.32 10.51
CA SER A 96 4.83 -24.72 10.79
C SER A 96 3.90 -25.33 9.73
N GLU A 97 4.08 -26.62 9.45
CA GLU A 97 3.16 -27.38 8.59
C GLU A 97 1.72 -27.49 9.19
N HIS A 98 1.62 -27.36 10.51
CA HIS A 98 0.36 -27.51 11.23
C HIS A 98 -0.31 -26.18 11.56
N SER A 99 0.36 -25.04 11.35
CA SER A 99 -0.25 -23.74 11.63
C SER A 99 -1.32 -23.41 10.59
N THR A 100 -2.52 -23.17 11.08
CA THR A 100 -3.65 -22.64 10.28
C THR A 100 -3.73 -21.11 10.34
N LYS A 101 -2.89 -20.47 11.16
CA LYS A 101 -2.82 -19.00 11.26
C LYS A 101 -1.98 -18.42 10.13
N TYR A 102 -2.54 -17.48 9.38
CA TYR A 102 -1.87 -16.77 8.30
C TYR A 102 -1.94 -15.27 8.50
N ALA A 103 -0.83 -14.58 8.24
CA ALA A 103 -0.80 -13.14 8.08
C ALA A 103 -0.48 -12.81 6.61
N ILE A 104 -1.37 -12.08 5.93
CA ILE A 104 -1.06 -11.50 4.62
C ILE A 104 -0.60 -10.07 4.85
N VAL A 105 0.71 -9.84 4.67
CA VAL A 105 1.34 -8.54 4.92
C VAL A 105 1.52 -7.79 3.59
N VAL A 106 0.88 -6.63 3.45
CA VAL A 106 0.80 -5.88 2.20
C VAL A 106 1.65 -4.61 2.28
N HIS A 107 2.70 -4.53 1.47
CA HIS A 107 3.66 -3.43 1.49
C HIS A 107 3.14 -2.15 0.82
N GLY A 108 3.80 -1.03 1.07
CA GLY A 108 3.44 0.28 0.52
C GLY A 108 3.94 0.53 -0.91
N TYR A 109 3.58 1.70 -1.45
CA TYR A 109 4.00 2.18 -2.75
C TYR A 109 5.53 2.35 -2.83
N ARG A 110 6.15 1.87 -3.91
CA ARG A 110 7.61 1.86 -4.11
C ARG A 110 8.39 1.17 -2.99
N SER A 111 7.75 0.25 -2.32
CA SER A 111 8.32 -0.60 -1.29
C SER A 111 8.55 -2.03 -1.83
N SER A 112 8.89 -2.97 -0.97
CA SER A 112 9.15 -4.35 -1.38
C SER A 112 8.75 -5.32 -0.27
N VAL A 113 8.70 -6.61 -0.60
CA VAL A 113 8.46 -7.68 0.38
C VAL A 113 9.49 -7.67 1.51
N LYS A 114 10.73 -7.26 1.23
CA LYS A 114 11.79 -7.14 2.26
C LYS A 114 11.60 -5.94 3.19
N ALA A 115 11.00 -4.87 2.70
CA ALA A 115 10.81 -3.66 3.49
C ALA A 115 9.79 -3.83 4.64
N VAL A 116 8.93 -4.84 4.56
CA VAL A 116 7.93 -5.16 5.60
C VAL A 116 8.32 -6.39 6.42
N SER A 117 9.60 -6.82 6.36
CA SER A 117 10.10 -7.97 7.11
C SER A 117 9.99 -7.80 8.63
N TYR A 118 10.00 -6.57 9.14
CA TYR A 118 9.77 -6.27 10.56
C TYR A 118 8.36 -6.67 11.01
N LEU A 119 7.34 -6.48 10.17
CA LEU A 119 5.99 -6.98 10.43
C LEU A 119 5.93 -8.51 10.31
N ALA A 120 6.54 -9.05 9.25
CA ALA A 120 6.59 -10.49 9.02
C ALA A 120 7.19 -11.23 10.20
N ARG A 121 8.31 -10.73 10.76
CA ARG A 121 8.94 -11.29 11.94
C ARG A 121 7.97 -11.40 13.13
N ARG A 122 7.26 -10.32 13.44
CA ARG A 122 6.34 -10.29 14.58
C ARG A 122 5.20 -11.30 14.45
N TYR A 123 4.61 -11.42 13.25
CA TYR A 123 3.59 -12.45 13.00
C TYR A 123 4.18 -13.86 13.06
N PHE A 124 5.34 -14.08 12.47
CA PHE A 124 6.01 -15.37 12.46
C PHE A 124 6.36 -15.84 13.90
N GLU A 125 6.92 -14.97 14.73
CA GLU A 125 7.22 -15.24 16.13
C GLU A 125 5.97 -15.55 16.97
N ASN A 126 4.79 -15.11 16.52
CA ASN A 126 3.48 -15.42 17.13
C ASN A 126 2.74 -16.58 16.46
N GLY A 127 3.44 -17.45 15.74
CA GLY A 127 2.93 -18.70 15.22
C GLY A 127 2.19 -18.62 13.89
N PHE A 128 2.28 -17.50 13.17
CA PHE A 128 1.66 -17.34 11.85
C PHE A 128 2.58 -17.77 10.73
N ASN A 129 2.03 -18.44 9.72
CA ASN A 129 2.59 -18.42 8.38
C ASN A 129 2.41 -17.02 7.80
N VAL A 130 3.45 -16.46 7.19
CA VAL A 130 3.40 -15.06 6.71
C VAL A 130 3.58 -15.03 5.20
N LEU A 131 2.54 -14.55 4.51
CA LEU A 131 2.52 -14.38 3.07
C LEU A 131 2.66 -12.89 2.74
N ILE A 132 3.63 -12.54 1.89
CA ILE A 132 3.88 -11.17 1.44
C ILE A 132 3.78 -11.14 -0.08
N PRO A 133 2.67 -10.64 -0.65
CA PRO A 133 2.48 -10.55 -2.10
C PRO A 133 3.45 -9.55 -2.74
N TYR A 134 3.93 -9.88 -3.93
CA TYR A 134 4.56 -8.91 -4.83
C TYR A 134 3.45 -8.13 -5.54
N LEU A 135 3.27 -6.88 -5.16
CA LEU A 135 2.19 -6.04 -5.71
C LEU A 135 2.47 -5.63 -7.16
N ARG A 136 1.41 -5.32 -7.90
CA ARG A 136 1.47 -4.89 -9.30
C ARG A 136 2.51 -3.79 -9.52
N ALA A 137 3.29 -3.89 -10.58
CA ALA A 137 4.38 -2.99 -10.97
C ALA A 137 5.52 -2.84 -9.94
N HIS A 138 5.61 -3.69 -8.92
CA HIS A 138 6.76 -3.76 -8.02
C HIS A 138 7.66 -4.94 -8.40
N TYR A 139 8.89 -4.96 -7.82
CA TYR A 139 9.82 -6.06 -8.05
C TYR A 139 9.16 -7.42 -7.83
N GLY A 140 9.37 -8.36 -8.76
CA GLY A 140 8.75 -9.69 -8.69
C GLY A 140 7.34 -9.79 -9.27
N SER A 141 6.80 -8.70 -9.84
CA SER A 141 5.51 -8.64 -10.51
C SER A 141 5.65 -8.49 -12.02
N ASP A 142 4.77 -9.15 -12.77
CA ASP A 142 4.71 -9.08 -14.25
C ASP A 142 3.78 -7.96 -14.76
N TYR A 143 3.30 -7.10 -13.87
CA TYR A 143 2.46 -5.97 -14.22
C TYR A 143 3.26 -4.69 -14.45
N ASP A 144 2.87 -3.90 -15.45
CA ASP A 144 3.55 -2.65 -15.81
C ASP A 144 3.06 -1.45 -14.98
N TYR A 145 1.86 -1.51 -14.43
CA TYR A 145 1.22 -0.39 -13.73
C TYR A 145 0.71 -0.78 -12.35
N CYS A 146 0.94 0.12 -11.39
CA CYS A 146 0.34 0.10 -10.07
C CYS A 146 -0.96 0.92 -10.09
N THR A 147 -2.01 0.39 -9.49
CA THR A 147 -3.31 1.06 -9.38
C THR A 147 -3.61 1.56 -7.97
N MET A 148 -2.55 1.68 -7.15
CA MET A 148 -2.63 2.22 -5.80
C MET A 148 -3.66 1.49 -4.93
N GLY A 149 -3.69 0.16 -5.01
CA GLY A 149 -4.57 -0.70 -4.23
C GLY A 149 -5.86 -1.13 -4.96
N TRP A 150 -6.25 -0.48 -6.07
CA TRP A 150 -7.55 -0.75 -6.69
C TRP A 150 -7.63 -2.13 -7.35
N TYR A 151 -6.73 -2.46 -8.26
CA TYR A 151 -6.67 -3.81 -8.83
C TYR A 151 -5.84 -4.76 -7.97
N GLU A 152 -4.87 -4.24 -7.20
CA GLU A 152 -4.10 -5.02 -6.25
C GLU A 152 -4.99 -5.72 -5.22
N ARG A 153 -6.16 -5.14 -4.84
CA ARG A 153 -7.11 -5.79 -3.92
C ARG A 153 -7.60 -7.14 -4.42
N PHE A 154 -7.75 -7.28 -5.73
CA PHE A 154 -8.18 -8.54 -6.31
C PHE A 154 -7.10 -9.63 -6.26
N ASP A 155 -5.84 -9.24 -6.44
CA ASP A 155 -4.72 -10.17 -6.27
C ASP A 155 -4.61 -10.64 -4.81
N ILE A 156 -4.87 -9.75 -3.83
CA ILE A 156 -4.94 -10.15 -2.41
C ILE A 156 -6.10 -11.11 -2.16
N ILE A 157 -7.27 -10.90 -2.76
CA ILE A 157 -8.41 -11.81 -2.64
C ILE A 157 -8.08 -13.17 -3.27
N ASP A 158 -7.36 -13.21 -4.38
CA ASP A 158 -6.94 -14.46 -5.01
C ASP A 158 -5.96 -15.23 -4.10
N TRP A 159 -5.07 -14.54 -3.37
CA TRP A 159 -4.25 -15.14 -2.31
C TRP A 159 -5.07 -15.66 -1.12
N ILE A 160 -6.09 -14.91 -0.67
CA ILE A 160 -7.00 -15.34 0.39
C ILE A 160 -7.71 -16.65 -0.03
N ASN A 161 -8.26 -16.68 -1.23
CA ASN A 161 -8.96 -17.85 -1.77
C ASN A 161 -8.02 -19.05 -1.93
N HIS A 162 -6.77 -18.83 -2.32
CA HIS A 162 -5.76 -19.88 -2.39
C HIS A 162 -5.48 -20.50 -1.00
N ILE A 163 -5.29 -19.67 0.02
CA ILE A 163 -5.09 -20.17 1.39
C ILE A 163 -6.34 -20.90 1.86
N ASP A 164 -7.53 -20.34 1.70
CA ASP A 164 -8.81 -20.93 2.13
C ASP A 164 -9.04 -22.29 1.49
N SER A 165 -8.70 -22.46 0.21
CA SER A 165 -8.86 -23.72 -0.53
C SER A 165 -7.81 -24.78 -0.22
N THR A 166 -6.63 -24.37 0.26
CA THR A 166 -5.49 -25.29 0.49
C THR A 166 -5.24 -25.61 1.96
N VAL A 167 -5.77 -24.79 2.87
CA VAL A 167 -5.55 -24.92 4.33
C VAL A 167 -6.90 -25.03 5.04
N SER A 168 -7.27 -26.22 5.44
CA SER A 168 -8.51 -26.44 6.21
C SER A 168 -8.45 -25.71 7.55
N GLY A 169 -9.46 -24.89 7.83
CA GLY A 169 -9.55 -24.11 9.08
C GLY A 169 -8.59 -22.93 9.12
N ALA A 170 -8.20 -22.39 7.96
CA ALA A 170 -7.35 -21.20 7.90
C ALA A 170 -7.96 -20.01 8.67
N ASN A 171 -7.10 -19.26 9.35
CA ASN A 171 -7.43 -18.01 10.03
C ASN A 171 -6.47 -16.92 9.54
N ILE A 172 -7.00 -15.94 8.79
CA ILE A 172 -6.21 -14.95 8.09
C ILE A 172 -6.36 -13.58 8.75
N VAL A 173 -5.23 -12.97 9.10
CA VAL A 173 -5.12 -11.55 9.43
C VAL A 173 -4.54 -10.82 8.21
N LEU A 174 -5.20 -9.75 7.79
CA LEU A 174 -4.67 -8.85 6.76
C LEU A 174 -3.95 -7.70 7.45
N HIS A 175 -2.70 -7.39 7.05
CA HIS A 175 -1.98 -6.26 7.60
C HIS A 175 -1.32 -5.45 6.48
N GLY A 176 -1.78 -4.23 6.27
CA GLY A 176 -1.27 -3.35 5.22
C GLY A 176 -0.62 -2.09 5.78
N VAL A 177 0.39 -1.58 5.06
CA VAL A 177 1.09 -0.32 5.39
C VAL A 177 0.96 0.65 4.24
N SER A 178 0.54 1.90 4.49
CA SER A 178 0.44 2.96 3.48
C SER A 178 -0.48 2.55 2.31
N MET A 179 0.03 2.45 1.09
CA MET A 179 -0.73 1.90 -0.04
C MET A 179 -1.24 0.48 0.26
N GLY A 180 -0.45 -0.34 0.96
CA GLY A 180 -0.88 -1.66 1.40
C GLY A 180 -2.07 -1.61 2.37
N ALA A 181 -2.11 -0.62 3.26
CA ALA A 181 -3.23 -0.37 4.16
C ALA A 181 -4.50 0.02 3.40
N ALA A 182 -4.38 0.94 2.44
CA ALA A 182 -5.49 1.27 1.55
C ALA A 182 -5.96 0.05 0.74
N THR A 183 -5.01 -0.78 0.26
CA THR A 183 -5.33 -2.04 -0.43
C THR A 183 -6.13 -2.98 0.47
N VAL A 184 -5.68 -3.21 1.71
CA VAL A 184 -6.36 -4.07 2.68
C VAL A 184 -7.78 -3.55 2.96
N MET A 185 -7.94 -2.25 3.20
CA MET A 185 -9.28 -1.66 3.36
C MET A 185 -10.16 -1.82 2.12
N MET A 186 -9.57 -1.76 0.92
CA MET A 186 -10.33 -2.00 -0.32
C MET A 186 -10.69 -3.48 -0.47
N VAL A 187 -9.87 -4.41 0.03
CA VAL A 187 -10.17 -5.84 0.11
C VAL A 187 -11.37 -6.09 1.03
N THR A 188 -11.40 -5.49 2.22
CA THR A 188 -12.45 -5.73 3.22
C THR A 188 -13.85 -5.26 2.77
N GLY A 189 -13.94 -4.39 1.77
CA GLY A 189 -15.21 -3.97 1.18
C GLY A 189 -15.76 -4.93 0.12
N GLU A 190 -15.04 -6.00 -0.21
CA GLU A 190 -15.47 -7.05 -1.13
C GLU A 190 -16.06 -8.25 -0.33
N SER A 191 -16.67 -9.21 -1.03
CA SER A 191 -17.13 -10.44 -0.40
C SER A 191 -15.93 -11.34 -0.12
N LEU A 192 -15.67 -11.62 1.16
CA LEU A 192 -14.54 -12.41 1.63
C LEU A 192 -15.01 -13.71 2.29
N PRO A 193 -14.22 -14.81 2.20
CA PRO A 193 -14.48 -16.02 2.96
C PRO A 193 -14.30 -15.78 4.47
N THR A 194 -14.96 -16.61 5.29
CA THR A 194 -14.99 -16.49 6.75
C THR A 194 -13.64 -16.73 7.43
N CYS A 195 -12.66 -17.25 6.68
CA CYS A 195 -11.30 -17.40 7.15
C CYS A 195 -10.59 -16.06 7.37
N VAL A 196 -11.06 -14.95 6.78
CA VAL A 196 -10.52 -13.60 7.05
C VAL A 196 -11.11 -13.09 8.35
N LYS A 197 -10.29 -13.08 9.40
CA LYS A 197 -10.73 -12.78 10.77
C LYS A 197 -10.72 -11.29 11.08
N CYS A 198 -9.68 -10.58 10.70
CA CYS A 198 -9.59 -9.14 10.89
C CYS A 198 -8.57 -8.52 9.95
N ALA A 199 -8.58 -7.19 9.92
CA ALA A 199 -7.66 -6.38 9.16
C ALA A 199 -6.97 -5.33 10.06
N VAL A 200 -5.70 -5.07 9.78
CA VAL A 200 -4.92 -3.97 10.38
C VAL A 200 -4.49 -3.06 9.24
N GLU A 201 -4.90 -1.82 9.31
CA GLU A 201 -4.45 -0.79 8.41
C GLU A 201 -3.50 0.18 9.14
N ASP A 202 -2.33 0.44 8.60
CA ASP A 202 -1.35 1.39 9.14
C ASP A 202 -1.07 2.49 8.11
N CYS A 203 -1.44 3.72 8.43
CA CYS A 203 -1.27 4.95 7.67
C CYS A 203 -1.84 4.91 6.22
N GLY A 204 -2.99 4.27 6.05
CA GLY A 204 -3.71 4.24 4.79
C GLY A 204 -4.47 5.55 4.48
N TYR A 205 -4.94 5.69 3.25
CA TYR A 205 -5.65 6.89 2.76
C TYR A 205 -7.11 6.60 2.39
N THR A 206 -7.94 7.66 2.40
CA THR A 206 -9.37 7.62 2.07
C THR A 206 -9.63 7.22 0.61
N SER A 207 -8.87 7.82 -0.31
CA SER A 207 -8.87 7.47 -1.74
C SER A 207 -7.55 7.88 -2.39
N VAL A 208 -7.26 7.30 -3.55
CA VAL A 208 -6.10 7.73 -4.36
C VAL A 208 -6.23 9.18 -4.77
N TYR A 209 -7.44 9.60 -5.10
CA TYR A 209 -7.71 11.00 -5.47
C TYR A 209 -7.40 11.96 -4.32
N ASP A 210 -7.86 11.66 -3.10
CA ASP A 210 -7.63 12.51 -1.92
C ASP A 210 -6.14 12.55 -1.54
N ALA A 211 -5.46 11.40 -1.59
CA ALA A 211 -4.02 11.33 -1.36
C ALA A 211 -3.24 12.20 -2.35
N TYR A 212 -3.65 12.21 -3.62
CA TYR A 212 -3.05 13.06 -4.65
C TYR A 212 -3.39 14.54 -4.46
N CYS A 213 -4.62 14.87 -4.08
CA CYS A 213 -5.03 16.24 -3.75
C CYS A 213 -4.24 16.81 -2.56
N TYR A 214 -3.86 15.96 -1.60
CA TYR A 214 -3.02 16.39 -0.48
C TYR A 214 -1.54 16.53 -0.88
N LYS A 215 -0.99 15.56 -1.61
CA LYS A 215 0.46 15.45 -1.85
C LYS A 215 0.96 16.27 -3.06
N ILE A 216 0.23 16.25 -4.18
CA ILE A 216 0.71 16.87 -5.44
C ILE A 216 0.89 18.39 -5.30
N PRO A 217 -0.06 19.15 -4.74
CA PRO A 217 0.13 20.58 -4.54
C PRO A 217 1.35 20.91 -3.67
N LYS A 218 1.55 20.15 -2.60
CA LYS A 218 2.69 20.36 -1.68
C LYS A 218 4.04 20.01 -2.31
N MET A 219 4.08 18.98 -3.13
CA MET A 219 5.31 18.48 -3.75
C MET A 219 5.71 19.27 -5.00
N MET A 220 4.73 19.68 -5.81
CA MET A 220 4.95 20.27 -7.13
C MET A 220 4.59 21.76 -7.20
N GLY A 221 4.01 22.34 -6.15
CA GLY A 221 3.52 23.72 -6.16
C GLY A 221 2.34 23.94 -7.12
N LEU A 222 1.66 22.88 -7.53
CA LEU A 222 0.55 22.94 -8.47
C LEU A 222 -0.78 23.15 -7.72
N PRO A 223 -1.75 23.84 -8.31
CA PRO A 223 -3.09 23.95 -7.71
C PRO A 223 -3.81 22.59 -7.72
N VAL A 224 -4.73 22.38 -6.78
CA VAL A 224 -5.46 21.12 -6.60
C VAL A 224 -6.17 20.66 -7.89
N PHE A 225 -6.71 21.57 -8.70
CA PHE A 225 -7.38 21.21 -9.95
C PHE A 225 -6.46 20.50 -10.97
N ALA A 226 -5.13 20.64 -10.83
CA ALA A 226 -4.17 19.90 -11.66
C ALA A 226 -4.30 18.38 -11.46
N VAL A 227 -4.78 17.94 -10.30
CA VAL A 227 -5.03 16.52 -10.01
C VAL A 227 -6.10 15.94 -10.95
N ASP A 228 -7.10 16.75 -11.35
CA ASP A 228 -8.11 16.30 -12.32
C ASP A 228 -7.52 16.12 -13.73
N LEU A 229 -6.51 16.92 -14.12
CA LEU A 229 -5.77 16.70 -15.36
C LEU A 229 -4.99 15.39 -15.31
N PHE A 230 -4.28 15.14 -14.22
CA PHE A 230 -3.58 13.86 -14.00
C PHE A 230 -4.54 12.68 -13.99
N ARG A 231 -5.69 12.80 -13.31
CA ARG A 231 -6.75 11.79 -13.31
C ARG A 231 -7.19 11.39 -14.72
N HIS A 232 -7.50 12.37 -15.59
CA HIS A 232 -7.91 12.09 -16.96
C HIS A 232 -6.80 11.41 -17.78
N ALA A 233 -5.55 11.84 -17.58
CA ALA A 233 -4.42 11.25 -18.26
C ALA A 233 -4.13 9.81 -17.77
N ILE A 234 -4.23 9.53 -16.47
CA ILE A 234 -4.12 8.20 -15.88
C ILE A 234 -5.24 7.30 -16.43
N LYS A 235 -6.50 7.77 -16.41
CA LYS A 235 -7.64 7.02 -16.92
C LYS A 235 -7.46 6.63 -18.39
N LYS A 236 -6.97 7.55 -19.23
CA LYS A 236 -6.67 7.28 -20.63
C LYS A 236 -5.55 6.25 -20.83
N ARG A 237 -4.56 6.24 -19.91
CA ARG A 237 -3.36 5.41 -20.06
C ARG A 237 -3.52 3.99 -19.52
N ILE A 238 -4.14 3.82 -18.36
CA ILE A 238 -4.22 2.54 -17.65
C ILE A 238 -5.66 2.05 -17.43
N GLY A 239 -6.64 2.77 -17.96
CA GLY A 239 -8.03 2.31 -18.03
C GLY A 239 -8.83 2.44 -16.73
N PHE A 240 -8.27 2.99 -15.62
CA PHE A 240 -9.01 3.17 -14.39
C PHE A 240 -9.02 4.61 -13.90
N ASP A 241 -10.07 4.96 -13.19
CA ASP A 241 -10.24 6.29 -12.61
C ASP A 241 -9.79 6.29 -11.14
N ILE A 242 -8.82 7.14 -10.79
CA ILE A 242 -8.30 7.24 -9.42
C ILE A 242 -9.36 7.63 -8.37
N LYS A 243 -10.52 8.15 -8.78
CA LYS A 243 -11.67 8.39 -7.88
C LYS A 243 -12.41 7.09 -7.52
N GLU A 244 -12.30 6.05 -8.35
CA GLU A 244 -12.86 4.72 -8.06
C GLU A 244 -12.07 4.00 -6.97
N ALA A 245 -10.76 4.25 -6.90
CA ALA A 245 -9.87 3.68 -5.90
C ALA A 245 -10.06 4.37 -4.53
N SER A 246 -11.15 4.00 -3.85
CA SER A 246 -11.60 4.62 -2.59
C SER A 246 -11.73 3.59 -1.47
N ALA A 247 -10.77 3.60 -0.54
CA ALA A 247 -10.86 2.83 0.70
C ALA A 247 -12.05 3.27 1.55
N LEU A 248 -12.38 4.59 1.53
CA LEU A 248 -13.53 5.13 2.26
C LEU A 248 -14.86 4.51 1.80
N ASN A 249 -15.03 4.33 0.49
CA ASN A 249 -16.24 3.68 -0.04
C ASN A 249 -16.28 2.19 0.29
N GLN A 250 -15.13 1.56 0.42
CA GLN A 250 -15.05 0.14 0.73
C GLN A 250 -15.24 -0.14 2.23
N VAL A 251 -14.67 0.63 3.13
CA VAL A 251 -14.90 0.42 4.59
C VAL A 251 -16.36 0.67 4.98
N ARG A 252 -17.11 1.46 4.21
CA ARG A 252 -18.57 1.62 4.37
C ARG A 252 -19.37 0.35 4.08
N LYS A 253 -18.80 -0.60 3.36
CA LYS A 253 -19.42 -1.90 3.00
C LYS A 253 -18.84 -3.04 3.83
N SER A 254 -17.65 -2.85 4.41
CA SER A 254 -16.90 -3.88 5.11
C SER A 254 -17.64 -4.37 6.35
N CYS A 255 -17.67 -5.69 6.51
CA CYS A 255 -18.04 -6.37 7.75
C CYS A 255 -16.84 -6.95 8.49
N THR A 256 -15.62 -6.90 7.88
CA THR A 256 -14.39 -7.41 8.48
C THR A 256 -13.92 -6.49 9.59
N PRO A 257 -13.75 -6.98 10.83
CA PRO A 257 -13.20 -6.19 11.93
C PRO A 257 -11.88 -5.52 11.54
N THR A 258 -11.75 -4.21 11.76
CA THR A 258 -10.60 -3.43 11.26
C THR A 258 -10.00 -2.54 12.34
N LEU A 259 -8.70 -2.70 12.57
CA LEU A 259 -7.89 -1.81 13.41
C LEU A 259 -7.23 -0.73 12.55
N PHE A 260 -7.41 0.53 12.96
CA PHE A 260 -6.85 1.72 12.30
C PHE A 260 -5.68 2.25 13.11
N LEU A 261 -4.49 2.31 12.50
CA LEU A 261 -3.25 2.80 13.12
C LEU A 261 -2.69 3.95 12.30
N HIS A 262 -2.25 5.04 12.95
CA HIS A 262 -1.68 6.18 12.23
C HIS A 262 -0.79 7.04 13.13
N GLY A 263 0.22 7.68 12.54
CA GLY A 263 0.99 8.73 13.20
C GLY A 263 0.31 10.10 13.05
N ASP A 264 0.26 10.92 14.10
CA ASP A 264 -0.38 12.26 14.01
C ASP A 264 0.46 13.28 13.25
N SER A 265 1.76 13.04 13.14
CA SER A 265 2.70 13.90 12.42
C SER A 265 2.98 13.44 10.98
N ASP A 266 2.14 12.55 10.44
CA ASP A 266 2.28 12.01 9.08
C ASP A 266 2.18 13.11 8.02
N THR A 267 3.31 13.33 7.31
CA THR A 267 3.46 14.36 6.28
C THR A 267 3.12 13.86 4.86
N VAL A 268 2.87 12.56 4.71
CA VAL A 268 2.54 11.91 3.43
C VAL A 268 1.04 11.69 3.30
N VAL A 269 0.43 11.08 4.31
CA VAL A 269 -1.00 10.83 4.43
C VAL A 269 -1.46 11.44 5.76
N PRO A 270 -2.29 12.48 5.76
CA PRO A 270 -2.66 13.12 7.02
C PRO A 270 -3.52 12.20 7.89
N SER A 271 -3.28 12.17 9.20
CA SER A 271 -4.01 11.33 10.16
C SER A 271 -5.52 11.63 10.23
N SER A 272 -5.97 12.76 9.69
CA SER A 272 -7.39 13.06 9.50
C SER A 272 -8.07 12.03 8.58
N MET A 273 -7.34 11.44 7.62
CA MET A 273 -7.88 10.38 6.75
C MET A 273 -8.17 9.10 7.54
N ALA A 274 -7.29 8.69 8.48
CA ALA A 274 -7.57 7.55 9.35
C ALA A 274 -8.81 7.77 10.22
N ARG A 275 -8.97 8.98 10.78
CA ARG A 275 -10.17 9.33 11.55
C ARG A 275 -11.44 9.31 10.70
N GLU A 276 -11.37 9.77 9.45
CA GLU A 276 -12.48 9.73 8.50
C GLU A 276 -12.84 8.29 8.14
N LEU A 277 -11.85 7.45 7.84
CA LEU A 277 -12.02 6.02 7.57
C LEU A 277 -12.67 5.31 8.77
N TYR A 278 -12.10 5.50 9.96
CA TYR A 278 -12.65 4.95 11.20
C TYR A 278 -14.11 5.35 11.42
N ASN A 279 -14.43 6.64 11.31
CA ASN A 279 -15.80 7.13 11.54
C ASN A 279 -16.82 6.53 10.55
N ASN A 280 -16.39 6.21 9.32
CA ASN A 280 -17.24 5.69 8.25
C ASN A 280 -17.28 4.17 8.14
N ALA A 281 -16.33 3.46 8.75
CA ALA A 281 -16.31 1.99 8.75
C ALA A 281 -17.53 1.45 9.51
N ARG A 282 -18.17 0.41 8.94
CA ARG A 282 -19.39 -0.21 9.52
C ARG A 282 -19.12 -1.48 10.31
N CYS A 283 -17.92 -2.03 10.20
CA CYS A 283 -17.48 -3.21 10.93
C CYS A 283 -17.17 -2.91 12.40
N GLU A 284 -16.94 -3.95 13.20
CA GLU A 284 -16.25 -3.81 14.48
C GLU A 284 -14.86 -3.17 14.24
N LYS A 285 -14.51 -2.19 15.03
CA LYS A 285 -13.33 -1.36 14.76
C LYS A 285 -12.71 -0.77 16.00
N ASP A 286 -11.42 -0.48 15.91
CA ASP A 286 -10.68 0.30 16.90
C ASP A 286 -9.69 1.23 16.19
N ILE A 287 -9.20 2.25 16.89
CA ILE A 287 -8.24 3.22 16.36
C ILE A 287 -7.19 3.57 17.39
N LEU A 288 -5.93 3.66 16.95
CA LEU A 288 -4.84 4.18 17.77
C LEU A 288 -4.00 5.16 16.96
N ILE A 289 -3.88 6.39 17.46
CA ILE A 289 -3.03 7.41 16.88
C ILE A 289 -1.75 7.53 17.72
N PHE A 290 -0.61 7.51 17.04
CA PHE A 290 0.71 7.61 17.66
C PHE A 290 1.19 9.06 17.62
N PRO A 291 1.43 9.68 18.79
CA PRO A 291 1.94 11.05 18.85
C PRO A 291 3.34 11.13 18.22
N ASP A 292 3.59 12.25 17.53
CA ASP A 292 4.88 12.60 16.91
C ASP A 292 5.40 11.58 15.86
N ALA A 293 4.62 10.55 15.51
CA ALA A 293 4.99 9.59 14.49
C ALA A 293 4.67 10.12 13.09
N ASP A 294 5.67 10.11 12.19
CA ASP A 294 5.49 10.40 10.77
C ASP A 294 5.06 9.13 10.00
N HIS A 295 4.92 9.23 8.70
CA HIS A 295 4.47 8.16 7.80
C HIS A 295 5.24 6.86 7.99
N VAL A 296 4.54 5.76 8.21
CA VAL A 296 5.05 4.39 8.48
C VAL A 296 5.93 4.26 9.74
N MET A 297 5.95 5.29 10.59
CA MET A 297 6.78 5.31 11.79
C MET A 297 6.04 4.82 13.05
N SER A 298 4.74 4.56 12.99
CA SER A 298 3.94 4.11 14.14
C SER A 298 4.56 2.90 14.88
N PRO A 299 4.94 1.78 14.20
CA PRO A 299 5.52 0.61 14.85
C PRO A 299 6.94 0.85 15.35
N LEU A 300 7.60 1.92 14.92
CA LEU A 300 8.98 2.25 15.28
C LEU A 300 9.04 3.29 16.40
N SER A 301 8.04 4.16 16.51
CA SER A 301 7.95 5.18 17.56
C SER A 301 7.65 4.56 18.94
N ASN A 302 6.82 3.54 18.98
CA ASN A 302 6.50 2.78 20.21
C ASN A 302 6.06 1.36 19.83
N SER A 303 7.05 0.47 19.66
CA SER A 303 6.83 -0.89 19.20
C SER A 303 5.93 -1.69 20.14
N ASP A 304 6.14 -1.61 21.44
CA ASP A 304 5.34 -2.36 22.42
C ASP A 304 3.88 -1.94 22.39
N LYS A 305 3.60 -0.62 22.37
CA LYS A 305 2.24 -0.10 22.29
C LYS A 305 1.56 -0.51 20.98
N TYR A 306 2.31 -0.50 19.87
CA TYR A 306 1.81 -0.88 18.55
C TYR A 306 1.39 -2.36 18.54
N TRP A 307 2.30 -3.26 18.92
CA TRP A 307 2.05 -4.69 18.88
C TRP A 307 1.06 -5.16 19.93
N ASN A 308 1.09 -4.60 21.12
CA ASN A 308 0.07 -4.87 22.13
C ASN A 308 -1.33 -4.54 21.61
N LYS A 309 -1.48 -3.40 20.88
CA LYS A 309 -2.76 -3.04 20.28
C LYS A 309 -3.17 -3.97 19.15
N VAL A 310 -2.22 -4.38 18.30
CA VAL A 310 -2.47 -5.34 17.23
C VAL A 310 -2.94 -6.68 17.79
N TRP A 311 -2.25 -7.22 18.81
CA TRP A 311 -2.62 -8.50 19.40
C TRP A 311 -3.93 -8.41 20.20
N GLU A 312 -4.10 -7.38 21.02
CA GLU A 312 -5.38 -7.15 21.72
C GLU A 312 -6.57 -7.16 20.76
N PHE A 313 -6.41 -6.58 19.57
CA PHE A 313 -7.46 -6.54 18.57
C PHE A 313 -7.61 -7.88 17.85
N ALA A 314 -6.52 -8.46 17.34
CA ALA A 314 -6.57 -9.66 16.51
C ALA A 314 -7.08 -10.90 17.29
N ASP A 315 -6.66 -11.08 18.55
CA ASP A 315 -7.03 -12.23 19.39
C ASP A 315 -8.54 -12.30 19.65
N LYS A 316 -9.23 -11.16 19.64
CA LYS A 316 -10.72 -11.15 19.75
C LYS A 316 -11.42 -11.94 18.64
N TYR A 317 -10.76 -12.13 17.48
CA TYR A 317 -11.38 -12.71 16.29
C TYR A 317 -10.72 -14.01 15.84
N LEU A 318 -9.48 -14.27 16.24
CA LEU A 318 -8.73 -15.47 15.83
C LEU A 318 -9.25 -16.76 16.46
N ASP A 319 -9.81 -16.68 17.65
CA ASP A 319 -10.32 -17.83 18.41
C ASP A 319 -11.84 -18.05 18.19
N LYS A 320 -12.44 -17.31 17.27
CA LYS A 320 -13.84 -17.43 16.85
C LYS A 320 -13.91 -18.15 15.49
#